data_95c6b9cfe55a084f65ed78ba9c980edc
#
_entry.id   95c6b9cfe55a084f65ed78ba9c980edc
#
_cell.length_a   1.000
_cell.length_b   1.000
_cell.length_c   1.000
_cell.angle_alpha   90.00
_cell.angle_beta   90.00
_cell.angle_gamma   90.00
#
_symmetry.space_group_name_H-M   'P 1'
#
loop_
_entity.id
_entity.type
_entity.pdbx_description
1 polymer ?
#
loop_
_entity_poly.entity_id
_entity_poly.type
_entity_poly.pdbx_seq_one_letter_code
_entity_poly.pdbx_strand_id
1 'polypeptide(L)'
;MKQSNTLKDQDQEGLERGLGIIKKNYEISVKRGRLSAEQVEGFLRNLEPTTDWQELQNVDLVIEAVFENLELKQSVFQKLDKICAVDTILASNTSYQSIDALAAATNRPDRVVGMHFFSPANVMRLLEVVRGTASSDTTL
;
A
#
# COMPACT_ATOMS: atom_id res chain seq x y z
N MET A 1 -6.08 -5.23 19.06
CA MET A 1 -6.05 -3.98 18.28
C MET A 1 -6.78 -4.21 16.98
N LYS A 2 -7.73 -3.37 16.62
CA LYS A 2 -8.49 -3.52 15.34
C LYS A 2 -7.58 -3.03 14.22
N GLN A 3 -7.19 -3.92 13.32
CA GLN A 3 -6.41 -3.55 12.14
C GLN A 3 -7.35 -2.83 11.15
N SER A 4 -7.09 -1.57 10.84
CA SER A 4 -7.78 -0.79 9.83
C SER A 4 -6.88 -0.68 8.60
N ASN A 5 -7.46 -0.76 7.41
CA ASN A 5 -6.76 -0.62 6.14
C ASN A 5 -7.40 0.52 5.34
N THR A 6 -6.68 1.60 5.18
CA THR A 6 -7.10 2.71 4.34
C THR A 6 -6.73 2.45 2.89
N LEU A 7 -7.71 2.45 1.99
CA LEU A 7 -7.51 2.38 0.54
C LEU A 7 -7.64 3.79 -0.04
N LYS A 8 -6.51 4.36 -0.44
CA LYS A 8 -6.46 5.70 -1.02
C LYS A 8 -6.25 5.64 -2.53
N ASP A 9 -7.07 6.36 -3.29
CA ASP A 9 -6.85 6.58 -4.72
C ASP A 9 -6.87 8.08 -5.05
N GLN A 10 -6.43 8.43 -6.25
CA GLN A 10 -6.34 9.82 -6.72
C GLN A 10 -7.73 10.46 -6.83
N ASP A 11 -8.69 9.71 -7.35
CA ASP A 11 -10.06 10.16 -7.58
C ASP A 11 -11.10 9.09 -7.22
N GLN A 12 -12.36 9.50 -7.18
CA GLN A 12 -13.47 8.63 -6.80
C GLN A 12 -13.68 7.48 -7.79
N GLU A 13 -13.47 7.71 -9.07
CA GLU A 13 -13.63 6.69 -10.12
C GLU A 13 -12.58 5.57 -9.98
N GLY A 14 -11.32 5.93 -9.73
CA GLY A 14 -10.24 4.98 -9.44
C GLY A 14 -10.52 4.15 -8.20
N LEU A 15 -11.00 4.82 -7.15
CA LEU A 15 -11.37 4.19 -5.89
C LEU A 15 -12.50 3.16 -6.07
N GLU A 16 -13.56 3.51 -6.80
CA GLU A 16 -14.68 2.62 -7.09
C GLU A 16 -14.26 1.41 -7.95
N ARG A 17 -13.40 1.61 -8.95
CA ARG A 17 -12.80 0.52 -9.73
C ARG A 17 -12.01 -0.44 -8.84
N GLY A 18 -11.14 0.09 -7.97
CA GLY A 18 -10.35 -0.70 -7.04
C GLY A 18 -11.21 -1.54 -6.09
N LEU A 19 -12.22 -0.92 -5.48
CA LEU A 19 -13.19 -1.59 -4.61
C LEU A 19 -13.97 -2.68 -5.36
N GLY A 20 -14.36 -2.42 -6.60
CA GLY A 20 -15.04 -3.39 -7.46
C GLY A 20 -14.19 -4.63 -7.71
N ILE A 21 -12.90 -4.46 -7.98
CA ILE A 21 -11.94 -5.56 -8.17
C ILE A 21 -11.78 -6.38 -6.88
N ILE A 22 -11.63 -5.73 -5.74
CA ILE A 22 -11.51 -6.39 -4.43
C ILE A 22 -12.75 -7.23 -4.15
N LYS A 23 -13.95 -6.67 -4.29
CA LYS A 23 -15.22 -7.37 -4.09
C LYS A 23 -15.34 -8.59 -5.00
N LYS A 24 -15.04 -8.43 -6.31
CA LYS A 24 -15.08 -9.52 -7.29
C LYS A 24 -14.12 -10.67 -6.91
N ASN A 25 -12.92 -10.35 -6.46
CA ASN A 25 -11.95 -11.35 -6.02
C ASN A 25 -12.45 -12.14 -4.80
N TYR A 26 -13.09 -11.46 -3.85
CA TYR A 26 -13.72 -12.11 -2.70
C TYR A 26 -14.91 -12.98 -3.11
N GLU A 27 -15.77 -12.53 -4.02
CA GLU A 27 -16.89 -13.32 -4.54
C GLU A 27 -16.40 -14.63 -5.20
N ILE A 28 -15.31 -14.58 -5.96
CA ILE A 28 -14.68 -15.77 -6.54
C ILE A 28 -14.19 -16.71 -5.44
N SER A 29 -13.61 -16.18 -4.37
CA SER A 29 -13.12 -16.97 -3.24
C SER A 29 -14.27 -17.66 -2.48
N VAL A 30 -15.41 -16.99 -2.33
CA VAL A 30 -16.62 -17.56 -1.75
C VAL A 30 -17.19 -18.67 -2.64
N LYS A 31 -17.33 -18.41 -3.95
CA LYS A 31 -17.81 -19.41 -4.92
C LYS A 31 -16.95 -20.69 -4.95
N ARG A 32 -15.65 -20.55 -4.67
CA ARG A 32 -14.70 -21.68 -4.59
C ARG A 32 -14.65 -22.33 -3.21
N GLY A 33 -15.49 -21.91 -2.27
CA GLY A 33 -15.52 -22.45 -0.91
C GLY A 33 -14.27 -22.16 -0.06
N ARG A 34 -13.45 -21.19 -0.46
CA ARG A 34 -12.23 -20.81 0.27
C ARG A 34 -12.49 -19.84 1.42
N LEU A 35 -13.54 -19.04 1.30
CA LEU A 35 -14.00 -18.08 2.30
C LEU A 35 -15.51 -18.17 2.44
N SER A 36 -16.02 -17.86 3.64
CA SER A 36 -17.46 -17.65 3.84
C SER A 36 -17.85 -16.20 3.49
N ALA A 37 -19.13 -15.98 3.19
CA ALA A 37 -19.67 -14.65 2.97
C ALA A 37 -19.49 -13.75 4.21
N GLU A 38 -19.65 -14.30 5.41
CA GLU A 38 -19.45 -13.60 6.68
C GLU A 38 -18.00 -13.14 6.88
N GLN A 39 -17.01 -13.98 6.52
CA GLN A 39 -15.60 -13.60 6.56
C GLN A 39 -15.30 -12.44 5.61
N VAL A 40 -15.85 -12.49 4.39
CA VAL A 40 -15.67 -11.42 3.39
C VAL A 40 -16.29 -10.11 3.86
N GLU A 41 -17.48 -10.15 4.45
CA GLU A 41 -18.12 -8.96 5.04
C GLU A 41 -17.26 -8.37 6.17
N GLY A 42 -16.66 -9.22 7.00
CA GLY A 42 -15.70 -8.79 8.03
C GLY A 42 -14.48 -8.10 7.45
N PHE A 43 -13.90 -8.62 6.36
CA PHE A 43 -12.73 -7.99 5.70
C PHE A 43 -13.10 -6.64 5.07
N LEU A 44 -14.23 -6.54 4.39
CA LEU A 44 -14.68 -5.31 3.75
C LEU A 44 -15.01 -4.21 4.78
N ARG A 45 -15.48 -4.56 5.97
CA ARG A 45 -15.69 -3.59 7.06
C ARG A 45 -14.41 -2.97 7.60
N ASN A 46 -13.27 -3.63 7.42
CA ASN A 46 -11.95 -3.14 7.83
C ASN A 46 -11.25 -2.32 6.75
N LEU A 47 -11.89 -2.13 5.60
CA LEU A 47 -11.36 -1.35 4.48
C LEU A 47 -12.04 0.02 4.45
N GLU A 48 -11.25 1.07 4.61
CA GLU A 48 -11.70 2.47 4.64
C GLU A 48 -11.26 3.18 3.35
N PRO A 49 -12.18 3.31 2.36
CA PRO A 49 -11.86 3.97 1.10
C PRO A 49 -11.83 5.49 1.26
N THR A 50 -10.83 6.14 0.68
CA THR A 50 -10.71 7.60 0.71
C THR A 50 -9.99 8.17 -0.51
N THR A 51 -10.30 9.40 -0.86
CA THR A 51 -9.50 10.23 -1.77
C THR A 51 -8.70 11.29 -1.02
N ASP A 52 -8.92 11.44 0.29
CA ASP A 52 -8.26 12.43 1.12
C ASP A 52 -6.88 11.92 1.61
N TRP A 53 -5.85 12.72 1.38
CA TRP A 53 -4.51 12.44 1.87
C TRP A 53 -4.37 12.55 3.39
N GLN A 54 -5.20 13.38 4.03
CA GLN A 54 -5.13 13.61 5.47
C GLN A 54 -5.48 12.34 6.29
N GLU A 55 -6.25 11.43 5.71
CA GLU A 55 -6.56 10.14 6.33
C GLU A 55 -5.32 9.23 6.52
N LEU A 56 -4.18 9.59 5.90
CA LEU A 56 -2.92 8.87 6.03
C LEU A 56 -2.02 9.40 7.16
N GLN A 57 -2.43 10.40 7.93
CA GLN A 57 -1.58 11.05 8.95
C GLN A 57 -1.07 10.07 10.03
N ASN A 58 -1.93 9.16 10.46
CA ASN A 58 -1.70 8.30 11.63
C ASN A 58 -1.59 6.80 11.27
N VAL A 59 -1.21 6.50 10.03
CA VAL A 59 -1.00 5.11 9.62
C VAL A 59 0.41 4.64 9.98
N ASP A 60 0.57 3.38 10.31
CA ASP A 60 1.88 2.79 10.66
C ASP A 60 2.71 2.49 9.40
N LEU A 61 2.04 2.14 8.30
CA LEU A 61 2.66 1.74 7.04
C LEU A 61 1.84 2.26 5.85
N VAL A 62 2.52 2.83 4.87
CA VAL A 62 1.95 3.11 3.55
C VAL A 62 2.60 2.19 2.53
N ILE A 63 1.78 1.51 1.69
CA ILE A 63 2.26 0.77 0.53
C ILE A 63 1.82 1.53 -0.72
N GLU A 64 2.75 2.18 -1.38
CA GLU A 64 2.53 2.92 -2.63
C GLU A 64 2.52 1.93 -3.81
N ALA A 65 1.50 2.02 -4.65
CA ALA A 65 1.31 1.19 -5.84
C ALA A 65 0.76 1.99 -7.04
N VAL A 66 1.18 3.25 -7.18
CA VAL A 66 0.83 4.08 -8.34
C VAL A 66 1.56 3.61 -9.60
N PHE A 67 1.25 4.21 -10.75
CA PHE A 67 1.90 3.86 -12.02
C PHE A 67 3.43 3.85 -11.92
N GLU A 68 4.07 2.95 -12.68
CA GLU A 68 5.50 2.68 -12.63
C GLU A 68 6.31 3.79 -13.35
N ASN A 69 6.25 5.00 -12.76
CA ASN A 69 6.97 6.20 -13.18
C ASN A 69 7.71 6.78 -11.98
N LEU A 70 9.03 6.94 -12.08
CA LEU A 70 9.87 7.36 -10.96
C LEU A 70 9.50 8.76 -10.43
N GLU A 71 9.29 9.73 -11.32
CA GLU A 71 8.95 11.10 -10.92
C GLU A 71 7.60 11.16 -10.19
N LEU A 72 6.61 10.40 -10.68
CA LEU A 72 5.32 10.28 -10.02
C LEU A 72 5.48 9.67 -8.63
N LYS A 73 6.21 8.57 -8.51
CA LYS A 73 6.46 7.91 -7.22
C LYS A 73 7.20 8.83 -6.25
N GLN A 74 8.22 9.56 -6.71
CA GLN A 74 8.94 10.54 -5.90
C GLN A 74 8.02 11.66 -5.41
N SER A 75 7.13 12.18 -6.26
CA SER A 75 6.15 13.20 -5.87
C SER A 75 5.17 12.69 -4.80
N VAL A 76 4.74 11.42 -4.91
CA VAL A 76 3.91 10.75 -3.90
C VAL A 76 4.67 10.62 -2.59
N PHE A 77 5.93 10.14 -2.62
CA PHE A 77 6.77 9.99 -1.43
C PHE A 77 7.04 11.33 -0.72
N GLN A 78 7.31 12.41 -1.47
CA GLN A 78 7.44 13.76 -0.91
C GLN A 78 6.16 14.22 -0.21
N LYS A 79 5.00 13.89 -0.76
CA LYS A 79 3.72 14.24 -0.16
C LYS A 79 3.44 13.42 1.10
N LEU A 80 3.69 12.12 1.05
CA LEU A 80 3.56 11.23 2.22
C LEU A 80 4.50 11.65 3.35
N ASP A 81 5.74 12.03 3.01
CA ASP A 81 6.74 12.49 3.97
C ASP A 81 6.27 13.73 4.78
N LYS A 82 5.48 14.59 4.16
CA LYS A 82 4.92 15.79 4.80
C LYS A 82 3.67 15.52 5.63
N ILE A 83 2.91 14.49 5.29
CA ILE A 83 1.58 14.22 5.86
C ILE A 83 1.65 13.18 6.97
N CYS A 84 2.35 12.08 6.74
CA CYS A 84 2.41 10.97 7.67
C CYS A 84 3.24 11.28 8.92
N ALA A 85 2.92 10.62 10.02
CA ALA A 85 3.71 10.65 11.24
C ALA A 85 5.17 10.26 10.96
N VAL A 86 6.11 10.77 11.77
CA VAL A 86 7.56 10.63 11.53
C VAL A 86 8.04 9.17 11.53
N ASP A 87 7.36 8.30 12.24
CA ASP A 87 7.66 6.87 12.38
C ASP A 87 6.92 5.98 11.37
N THR A 88 6.03 6.55 10.54
CA THR A 88 5.38 5.81 9.45
C THR A 88 6.41 5.25 8.47
N ILE A 89 6.31 3.96 8.18
CA ILE A 89 7.11 3.30 7.14
C ILE A 89 6.48 3.59 5.77
N LEU A 90 7.31 4.02 4.82
CA LEU A 90 6.90 4.26 3.44
C LEU A 90 7.45 3.15 2.54
N ALA A 91 6.57 2.31 2.03
CA ALA A 91 6.93 1.22 1.14
C ALA A 91 6.45 1.46 -0.29
N SER A 92 7.22 1.01 -1.28
CA SER A 92 6.81 1.00 -2.68
C SER A 92 6.65 -0.42 -3.19
N ASN A 93 5.55 -0.68 -3.90
CA ASN A 93 5.32 -1.94 -4.62
C ASN A 93 5.96 -1.92 -6.02
N THR A 94 7.03 -1.15 -6.22
CA THR A 94 7.73 -1.12 -7.50
C THR A 94 8.42 -2.44 -7.83
N SER A 95 8.44 -2.80 -9.12
CA SER A 95 9.14 -3.99 -9.61
C SER A 95 10.60 -3.72 -9.97
N TYR A 96 10.98 -2.47 -10.28
CA TYR A 96 12.32 -2.15 -10.81
C TYR A 96 12.83 -0.75 -10.49
N GLN A 97 12.03 0.15 -9.91
CA GLN A 97 12.52 1.47 -9.54
C GLN A 97 13.47 1.38 -8.33
N SER A 98 14.46 2.25 -8.31
CA SER A 98 15.40 2.34 -7.20
C SER A 98 14.74 2.78 -5.91
N ILE A 99 14.82 1.96 -4.86
CA ILE A 99 14.37 2.33 -3.51
C ILE A 99 15.17 3.51 -2.97
N ASP A 100 16.46 3.58 -3.29
CA ASP A 100 17.31 4.71 -2.89
C ASP A 100 16.88 6.03 -3.54
N ALA A 101 16.41 5.99 -4.80
CA ALA A 101 15.88 7.16 -5.48
C ALA A 101 14.55 7.65 -4.87
N LEU A 102 13.73 6.74 -4.36
CA LEU A 102 12.50 7.07 -3.62
C LEU A 102 12.85 7.61 -2.22
N ALA A 103 13.77 6.99 -1.52
CA ALA A 103 14.23 7.40 -0.21
C ALA A 103 14.83 8.82 -0.24
N ALA A 104 15.60 9.14 -1.28
CA ALA A 104 16.20 10.47 -1.50
C ALA A 104 15.15 11.59 -1.70
N ALA A 105 13.92 11.25 -2.05
CA ALA A 105 12.82 12.20 -2.17
C ALA A 105 12.16 12.54 -0.81
N THR A 106 12.59 11.92 0.29
CA THR A 106 12.03 12.08 1.64
C THR A 106 13.07 12.58 2.64
N ASN A 107 12.61 13.07 3.80
CA ASN A 107 13.48 13.39 4.94
C ASN A 107 13.63 12.21 5.92
N ARG A 108 13.09 11.03 5.57
CA ARG A 108 13.15 9.78 6.36
C ARG A 108 13.65 8.60 5.52
N PRO A 109 14.84 8.68 4.91
CA PRO A 109 15.33 7.63 4.03
C PRO A 109 15.49 6.26 4.73
N ASP A 110 15.69 6.27 6.06
CA ASP A 110 15.76 5.09 6.91
C ASP A 110 14.39 4.38 7.10
N ARG A 111 13.29 5.05 6.80
CA ARG A 111 11.90 4.53 6.86
C ARG A 111 11.35 4.15 5.49
N VAL A 112 12.17 4.12 4.45
CA VAL A 112 11.76 3.75 3.09
C VAL A 112 12.24 2.35 2.75
N VAL A 113 11.35 1.53 2.16
CA VAL A 113 11.59 0.12 1.82
C VAL A 113 10.80 -0.26 0.56
N GLY A 114 11.23 -1.27 -0.16
CA GLY A 114 10.43 -1.91 -1.20
C GLY A 114 9.60 -3.05 -0.63
N MET A 115 8.33 -3.16 -1.04
CA MET A 115 7.47 -4.29 -0.74
C MET A 115 6.84 -4.79 -2.04
N HIS A 116 7.56 -5.64 -2.77
CA HIS A 116 7.13 -6.15 -4.06
C HIS A 116 6.24 -7.38 -3.90
N PHE A 117 4.95 -7.20 -4.15
CA PHE A 117 3.96 -8.27 -4.18
C PHE A 117 3.88 -8.90 -5.57
N PHE A 118 3.93 -10.22 -5.63
CA PHE A 118 3.75 -10.95 -6.89
C PHE A 118 2.28 -10.95 -7.31
N SER A 119 2.05 -10.77 -8.61
CA SER A 119 0.69 -10.68 -9.17
C SER A 119 0.17 -12.05 -9.61
N PRO A 120 -1.10 -12.35 -9.33
CA PRO A 120 -2.04 -11.57 -8.54
C PRO A 120 -1.81 -11.74 -7.03
N ALA A 121 -1.69 -10.62 -6.31
CA ALA A 121 -1.30 -10.58 -4.89
C ALA A 121 -2.24 -11.36 -3.95
N ASN A 122 -3.50 -11.53 -4.32
CA ASN A 122 -4.47 -12.33 -3.56
C ASN A 122 -4.30 -13.86 -3.71
N VAL A 123 -3.42 -14.30 -4.61
CA VAL A 123 -3.11 -15.72 -4.90
C VAL A 123 -1.67 -16.05 -4.58
N MET A 124 -0.75 -15.20 -5.04
CA MET A 124 0.69 -15.37 -4.84
C MET A 124 1.07 -15.00 -3.40
N ARG A 125 1.77 -15.92 -2.72
CA ARG A 125 2.12 -15.76 -1.29
C ARG A 125 3.48 -15.12 -1.06
N LEU A 126 4.27 -14.94 -2.13
CA LEU A 126 5.60 -14.37 -2.01
C LEU A 126 5.52 -12.84 -1.96
N LEU A 127 6.17 -12.27 -0.96
CA LEU A 127 6.47 -10.87 -0.83
C LEU A 127 7.99 -10.70 -0.78
N GLU A 128 8.56 -9.91 -1.67
CA GLU A 128 9.95 -9.48 -1.59
C GLU A 128 10.04 -8.16 -0.84
N VAL A 129 10.80 -8.16 0.24
CA VAL A 129 11.17 -6.95 0.97
C VAL A 129 12.52 -6.47 0.43
N VAL A 130 12.53 -5.31 -0.22
CA VAL A 130 13.72 -4.77 -0.88
C VAL A 130 14.31 -3.66 -0.03
N ARG A 131 15.50 -3.92 0.50
CA ARG A 131 16.24 -2.97 1.33
C ARG A 131 16.89 -1.89 0.46
N GLY A 132 16.64 -0.62 0.74
CA GLY A 132 17.45 0.49 0.23
C GLY A 132 18.73 0.66 1.08
N THR A 133 19.71 1.37 0.55
CA THR A 133 21.00 1.60 1.24
C THR A 133 20.80 2.27 2.62
N ALA A 134 19.83 3.16 2.74
CA ALA A 134 19.54 3.90 3.97
C ALA A 134 18.48 3.21 4.86
N SER A 135 17.78 2.16 4.39
CA SER A 135 16.73 1.49 5.18
C SER A 135 17.29 0.96 6.49
N SER A 136 16.66 1.30 7.61
CA SER A 136 17.08 0.82 8.93
C SER A 136 16.62 -0.62 9.19
N ASP A 137 17.31 -1.31 10.12
CA ASP A 137 16.93 -2.67 10.54
C ASP A 137 15.55 -2.69 11.23
N THR A 138 15.13 -1.58 11.83
CA THR A 138 13.81 -1.45 12.46
C THR A 138 12.68 -1.22 11.45
N THR A 139 12.99 -0.88 10.20
CA THR A 139 12.04 -0.74 9.09
C THR A 139 11.80 -2.07 8.39
N LEU A 140 12.74 -3.00 8.47
CA LEU A 140 12.69 -4.34 7.86
C LEU A 140 12.12 -5.37 8.82
#